data_bbade0ade58a208b72c68d5ded22c14b
#
_entry.id   bbade0ade58a208b72c68d5ded22c14b
#
_cell.length_a   1.000
_cell.length_b   1.000
_cell.length_c   1.000
_cell.angle_alpha   90.00
_cell.angle_beta   90.00
_cell.angle_gamma   90.00
#
_symmetry.space_group_name_H-M   'P 1'
#
loop_
_entity.id
_entity.type
_entity.pdbx_description
1 polymer ?
#
loop_
_entity_poly.entity_id
_entity_poly.type
_entity_poly.pdbx_seq_one_letter_code
_entity_poly.pdbx_strand_id
1 'polypeptide(L)'
;MNHTTASVLRISELKLRPDHTRQEMKQEIRKILRLKKQPFHYEIIRRSIDARTKPDFFYVYTVDVQIEQPKEVLKHLKSKKVTLVTVSPYQFPFDPSPATAKILWPPVIVGSGPAGLFCALMLARAGLQPIVLERGEPVEKRMETVTRFWETGKLNTASNVQFGEGGAGTFSDGKLNTLIKDPGGKIRFVLRDRKSTRLNSSHQ
;
A
#
# COMPACT_ATOMS: atom_id res chain seq x y z
N MET A 1 17.97 -0.97 -7.42
CA MET A 1 17.93 -0.46 -6.01
C MET A 1 18.09 -1.65 -5.09
N ASN A 2 19.16 -1.71 -4.31
CA ASN A 2 19.43 -2.82 -3.40
C ASN A 2 18.39 -2.84 -2.28
N HIS A 3 17.45 -3.76 -2.36
CA HIS A 3 16.41 -3.97 -1.36
C HIS A 3 16.94 -4.92 -0.27
N THR A 4 17.77 -4.38 0.59
CA THR A 4 18.34 -5.16 1.70
C THR A 4 17.29 -5.29 2.82
N THR A 5 17.14 -6.49 3.36
CA THR A 5 16.40 -6.73 4.59
C THR A 5 16.93 -5.82 5.70
N ALA A 6 16.09 -5.01 6.28
CA ALA A 6 16.47 -4.05 7.31
C ALA A 6 15.82 -4.38 8.65
N SER A 7 16.62 -4.27 9.73
CA SER A 7 16.08 -4.29 11.09
C SER A 7 15.66 -2.87 11.46
N VAL A 8 14.41 -2.72 11.88
CA VAL A 8 13.83 -1.43 12.27
C VAL A 8 13.20 -1.52 13.66
N LEU A 9 13.07 -0.40 14.34
CA LEU A 9 12.28 -0.31 15.56
C LEU A 9 10.85 0.05 15.21
N ARG A 10 9.91 -0.82 15.56
CA ARG A 10 8.48 -0.55 15.42
C ARG A 10 7.95 0.05 16.71
N ILE A 11 7.40 1.24 16.63
CA ILE A 11 6.67 1.90 17.70
C ILE A 11 5.18 1.68 17.44
N SER A 12 4.50 1.07 18.41
CA SER A 12 3.05 0.92 18.41
C SER A 12 2.41 1.93 19.36
N GLU A 13 1.14 2.29 19.08
CA GLU A 13 0.35 3.20 19.92
C GLU A 13 0.98 4.59 20.14
N LEU A 14 1.67 5.14 19.15
CA LEU A 14 2.11 6.52 19.18
C LEU A 14 0.89 7.43 18.97
N LYS A 15 0.50 8.19 19.98
CA LYS A 15 -0.68 9.08 19.96
C LYS A 15 -0.27 10.51 19.70
N LEU A 16 -0.96 11.16 18.75
CA LEU A 16 -0.81 12.58 18.45
C LEU A 16 -2.19 13.22 18.22
N ARG A 17 -2.29 14.52 18.45
CA ARG A 17 -3.48 15.29 18.09
C ARG A 17 -3.68 15.30 16.58
N PRO A 18 -4.93 15.52 16.09
CA PRO A 18 -5.21 15.50 14.65
C PRO A 18 -4.47 16.58 13.85
N ASP A 19 -4.21 17.70 14.46
CA ASP A 19 -3.55 18.89 13.91
C ASP A 19 -2.02 18.85 13.99
N HIS A 20 -1.43 17.74 14.45
CA HIS A 20 0.02 17.62 14.59
C HIS A 20 0.78 17.76 13.28
N THR A 21 1.94 18.35 13.37
CA THR A 21 2.90 18.53 12.29
C THR A 21 3.84 17.33 12.12
N ARG A 22 4.53 17.28 10.98
CA ARG A 22 5.64 16.32 10.78
C ARG A 22 6.75 16.47 11.81
N GLN A 23 6.96 17.67 12.31
CA GLN A 23 8.01 17.96 13.28
C GLN A 23 7.65 17.39 14.65
N GLU A 24 6.41 17.54 15.09
CA GLU A 24 5.91 16.94 16.33
C GLU A 24 5.95 15.41 16.27
N MET A 25 5.59 14.80 15.14
CA MET A 25 5.77 13.36 14.94
C MET A 25 7.24 12.94 15.16
N LYS A 26 8.19 13.66 14.55
CA LYS A 26 9.63 13.37 14.73
C LYS A 26 10.09 13.58 16.18
N GLN A 27 9.59 14.61 16.84
CA GLN A 27 9.91 14.88 18.25
C GLN A 27 9.40 13.76 19.16
N GLU A 28 8.17 13.31 18.97
CA GLU A 28 7.61 12.21 19.77
C GLU A 28 8.33 10.89 19.52
N ILE A 29 8.71 10.57 18.27
CA ILE A 29 9.57 9.42 17.96
C ILE A 29 10.90 9.54 18.71
N ARG A 30 11.58 10.69 18.68
CA ARG A 30 12.82 10.92 19.42
C ARG A 30 12.67 10.69 20.91
N LYS A 31 11.59 11.20 21.49
CA LYS A 31 11.29 11.07 22.92
C LYS A 31 11.06 9.60 23.29
N ILE A 32 10.24 8.87 22.54
CA ILE A 32 9.95 7.45 22.80
C ILE A 32 11.23 6.61 22.72
N LEU A 33 12.04 6.82 21.68
CA LEU A 33 13.28 6.08 21.46
C LEU A 33 14.49 6.64 22.21
N ARG A 34 14.33 7.74 22.96
CA ARG A 34 15.40 8.45 23.70
C ARG A 34 16.59 8.84 22.81
N LEU A 35 16.31 9.17 21.53
CA LEU A 35 17.34 9.57 20.59
C LEU A 35 17.76 11.02 20.84
N LYS A 36 19.06 11.25 21.01
CA LYS A 36 19.62 12.61 21.16
C LYS A 36 19.60 13.37 19.83
N LYS A 37 20.74 13.42 19.12
CA LYS A 37 20.88 14.08 17.81
C LYS A 37 20.97 13.10 16.64
N GLN A 38 20.88 11.80 16.89
CA GLN A 38 21.00 10.76 15.88
C GLN A 38 19.97 10.95 14.77
N PRO A 39 20.37 10.89 13.49
CA PRO A 39 19.45 10.91 12.37
C PRO A 39 18.64 9.63 12.32
N PHE A 40 17.41 9.71 11.84
CA PHE A 40 16.55 8.56 11.60
C PHE A 40 15.59 8.82 10.44
N HIS A 41 15.18 7.74 9.81
CA HIS A 41 14.06 7.74 8.88
C HIS A 41 12.88 6.99 9.49
N TYR A 42 11.64 7.42 9.21
CA TYR A 42 10.47 6.70 9.69
C TYR A 42 9.41 6.53 8.60
N GLU A 43 8.66 5.46 8.71
CA GLU A 43 7.54 5.13 7.84
C GLU A 43 6.29 4.85 8.68
N ILE A 44 5.17 5.47 8.30
CA ILE A 44 3.87 5.20 8.93
C ILE A 44 3.33 3.90 8.36
N ILE A 45 3.18 2.89 9.22
CA ILE A 45 2.65 1.57 8.87
C ILE A 45 1.14 1.52 9.02
N ARG A 46 0.62 2.19 10.06
CA ARG A 46 -0.81 2.24 10.35
C ARG A 46 -1.15 3.57 11.01
N ARG A 47 -2.33 4.09 10.66
CA ARG A 47 -2.98 5.19 11.36
C ARG A 47 -4.41 4.79 11.68
N SER A 48 -4.83 4.96 12.91
CA SER A 48 -6.20 4.78 13.38
C SER A 48 -6.64 5.98 14.21
N ILE A 49 -7.93 6.09 14.48
CA ILE A 49 -8.50 7.15 15.31
C ILE A 49 -8.86 6.54 16.66
N ASP A 50 -8.48 7.21 17.75
CA ASP A 50 -8.92 6.94 19.11
C ASP A 50 -9.83 8.09 19.56
N ALA A 51 -11.14 7.83 19.57
CA ALA A 51 -12.18 8.79 19.96
C ALA A 51 -12.92 8.35 21.23
N ARG A 52 -12.28 7.55 22.11
CA ARG A 52 -12.87 7.06 23.34
C ARG A 52 -13.02 8.14 24.41
N THR A 53 -12.24 9.19 24.35
CA THR A 53 -12.24 10.30 25.33
C THR A 53 -12.81 11.55 24.67
N LYS A 54 -14.15 11.67 24.65
CA LYS A 54 -14.84 12.86 24.10
C LYS A 54 -14.62 14.08 25.00
N PRO A 55 -14.52 15.29 24.43
CA PRO A 55 -14.61 15.64 23.01
C PRO A 55 -13.33 15.41 22.22
N ASP A 56 -12.22 15.11 22.89
CA ASP A 56 -10.92 14.93 22.26
C ASP A 56 -10.83 13.60 21.50
N PHE A 57 -10.14 13.64 20.36
CA PHE A 57 -9.74 12.43 19.63
C PHE A 57 -8.27 12.53 19.23
N PHE A 58 -7.66 11.39 19.00
CA PHE A 58 -6.23 11.29 18.69
C PHE A 58 -6.04 10.38 17.47
N TYR A 59 -5.02 10.69 16.69
CA TYR A 59 -4.47 9.71 15.78
C TYR A 59 -3.52 8.77 16.55
N VAL A 60 -3.70 7.50 16.33
CA VAL A 60 -2.83 6.45 16.89
C VAL A 60 -2.06 5.81 15.75
N TYR A 61 -0.75 5.91 15.83
CA TYR A 61 0.16 5.46 14.79
C TYR A 61 0.91 4.19 15.20
N THR A 62 1.17 3.34 14.21
CA THR A 62 2.28 2.38 14.22
C THR A 62 3.30 2.87 13.22
N VAL A 63 4.53 3.07 13.66
CA VAL A 63 5.62 3.58 12.81
C VAL A 63 6.83 2.65 12.87
N ASP A 64 7.45 2.41 11.73
CA ASP A 64 8.75 1.75 11.63
C ASP A 64 9.83 2.83 11.56
N VAL A 65 10.82 2.73 12.43
CA VAL A 65 11.91 3.69 12.54
C VAL A 65 13.23 3.01 12.17
N GLN A 66 13.85 3.51 11.13
CA GLN A 66 15.16 3.06 10.68
C GLN A 66 16.23 3.96 11.31
N ILE A 67 17.12 3.34 12.05
CA ILE A 67 18.26 3.98 12.75
C ILE A 67 19.48 3.10 12.66
N GLU A 68 20.64 3.67 12.93
CA GLU A 68 21.84 2.90 13.18
C GLU A 68 21.71 2.15 14.50
N GLN A 69 22.19 0.92 14.55
CA GLN A 69 22.23 0.05 15.73
C GLN A 69 20.89 -0.07 16.49
N PRO A 70 19.79 -0.49 15.83
CA PRO A 70 18.48 -0.55 16.47
C PRO A 70 18.42 -1.48 17.67
N LYS A 71 19.24 -2.55 17.70
CA LYS A 71 19.33 -3.46 18.84
C LYS A 71 19.87 -2.78 20.09
N GLU A 72 20.87 -1.92 19.94
CA GLU A 72 21.46 -1.20 21.08
C GLU A 72 20.46 -0.19 21.66
N VAL A 73 19.78 0.57 20.82
CA VAL A 73 18.72 1.47 21.27
C VAL A 73 17.64 0.72 22.03
N LEU A 74 17.20 -0.44 21.52
CA LEU A 74 16.16 -1.24 22.15
C LEU A 74 16.57 -1.74 23.56
N LYS A 75 17.83 -2.13 23.79
CA LYS A 75 18.32 -2.56 25.11
C LYS A 75 18.09 -1.52 26.20
N HIS A 76 18.15 -0.25 25.86
CA HIS A 76 17.97 0.86 26.81
C HIS A 76 16.51 1.31 26.98
N LEU A 77 15.58 0.67 26.26
CA LEU A 77 14.15 0.97 26.30
C LEU A 77 13.39 -0.06 27.13
N LYS A 78 12.74 0.39 28.20
CA LYS A 78 11.86 -0.46 29.02
C LYS A 78 10.41 -0.49 28.52
N SER A 79 10.16 -0.11 27.26
CA SER A 79 8.79 0.06 26.72
C SER A 79 8.35 -1.16 25.93
N LYS A 80 7.21 -1.76 26.31
CA LYS A 80 6.55 -2.82 25.54
C LYS A 80 5.99 -2.35 24.18
N LYS A 81 5.93 -1.04 23.96
CA LYS A 81 5.40 -0.45 22.71
C LYS A 81 6.46 -0.38 21.60
N VAL A 82 7.72 -0.67 21.93
CA VAL A 82 8.82 -0.66 20.96
C VAL A 82 9.33 -2.09 20.77
N THR A 83 9.32 -2.54 19.53
CA THR A 83 9.79 -3.89 19.17
C THR A 83 10.78 -3.83 18.01
N LEU A 84 11.74 -4.75 18.00
CA LEU A 84 12.61 -4.95 16.83
C LEU A 84 11.87 -5.78 15.79
N VAL A 85 11.78 -5.29 14.56
CA VAL A 85 11.11 -5.97 13.45
C VAL A 85 12.06 -6.04 12.27
N THR A 86 12.12 -7.19 11.64
CA THR A 86 12.79 -7.36 10.36
C THR A 86 11.82 -7.08 9.23
N VAL A 87 12.13 -6.10 8.41
CA VAL A 87 11.31 -5.70 7.26
C VAL A 87 12.00 -6.17 5.99
N SER A 88 11.35 -7.09 5.29
CA SER A 88 11.76 -7.50 3.94
C SER A 88 10.83 -6.83 2.93
N PRO A 89 11.34 -5.94 2.07
CA PRO A 89 10.53 -5.42 0.99
C PRO A 89 10.16 -6.55 0.04
N TYR A 90 8.97 -6.46 -0.55
CA TYR A 90 8.56 -7.40 -1.57
C TYR A 90 9.55 -7.36 -2.75
N GLN A 91 10.04 -8.51 -3.14
CA GLN A 91 10.85 -8.70 -4.34
C GLN A 91 10.01 -9.43 -5.37
N PHE A 92 9.96 -8.86 -6.56
CA PHE A 92 9.33 -9.56 -7.67
C PHE A 92 10.20 -10.77 -8.04
N PRO A 93 9.61 -11.99 -8.08
CA PRO A 93 10.40 -13.22 -8.21
C PRO A 93 10.99 -13.43 -9.62
N PHE A 94 10.78 -12.48 -10.49
CA PHE A 94 11.21 -12.55 -11.89
C PHE A 94 12.34 -11.55 -12.14
N ASP A 95 13.49 -12.03 -12.60
CA ASP A 95 14.58 -11.18 -13.06
C ASP A 95 14.39 -10.88 -14.55
N PRO A 96 14.18 -9.61 -14.93
CA PRO A 96 13.89 -9.24 -16.31
C PRO A 96 15.06 -9.44 -17.27
N SER A 97 16.31 -9.36 -16.80
CA SER A 97 17.46 -9.19 -17.71
C SER A 97 17.81 -10.39 -18.59
N PRO A 98 17.79 -11.67 -18.12
CA PRO A 98 18.04 -12.81 -19.02
C PRO A 98 16.79 -13.44 -19.61
N ALA A 99 15.61 -13.24 -19.00
CA ALA A 99 14.39 -13.95 -19.38
C ALA A 99 13.59 -13.23 -20.47
N THR A 100 13.64 -11.90 -20.53
CA THR A 100 12.94 -11.11 -21.55
C THR A 100 13.47 -11.40 -22.96
N ALA A 101 14.76 -11.72 -23.08
CA ALA A 101 15.38 -12.09 -24.36
C ALA A 101 14.90 -13.42 -24.95
N LYS A 102 14.22 -14.27 -24.16
CA LYS A 102 13.74 -15.60 -24.57
C LYS A 102 12.24 -15.68 -24.79
N ILE A 103 11.48 -14.63 -24.44
CA ILE A 103 10.03 -14.62 -24.61
C ILE A 103 9.70 -14.13 -26.01
N LEU A 104 9.26 -15.05 -26.87
CA LEU A 104 8.91 -14.77 -28.26
C LEU A 104 7.55 -14.07 -28.42
N TRP A 105 6.64 -14.26 -27.47
CA TRP A 105 5.29 -13.74 -27.52
C TRP A 105 4.95 -12.93 -26.26
N PRO A 106 4.20 -11.84 -26.41
CA PRO A 106 3.76 -11.06 -25.25
C PRO A 106 2.88 -11.90 -24.32
N PRO A 107 3.06 -11.79 -22.99
CA PRO A 107 2.16 -12.44 -22.04
C PRO A 107 0.73 -11.95 -22.19
N VAL A 108 -0.24 -12.85 -22.19
CA VAL A 108 -1.66 -12.50 -22.25
C VAL A 108 -2.28 -12.65 -20.88
N ILE A 109 -2.95 -11.59 -20.41
CA ILE A 109 -3.65 -11.52 -19.14
C ILE A 109 -5.15 -11.44 -19.44
N VAL A 110 -5.94 -12.34 -18.88
CA VAL A 110 -7.39 -12.35 -19.07
C VAL A 110 -8.06 -11.71 -17.84
N GLY A 111 -8.70 -10.59 -18.07
CA GLY A 111 -9.38 -9.77 -17.07
C GLY A 111 -8.56 -8.58 -16.56
N SER A 112 -9.17 -7.40 -16.50
CA SER A 112 -8.59 -6.15 -15.98
C SER A 112 -9.09 -5.77 -14.58
N GLY A 113 -9.46 -6.76 -13.78
CA GLY A 113 -9.69 -6.59 -12.36
C GLY A 113 -8.36 -6.31 -11.59
N PRO A 114 -8.41 -6.10 -10.27
CA PRO A 114 -7.21 -5.76 -9.48
C PRO A 114 -6.04 -6.72 -9.69
N ALA A 115 -6.27 -8.02 -9.75
CA ALA A 115 -5.23 -9.02 -9.96
C ALA A 115 -4.59 -8.90 -11.36
N GLY A 116 -5.41 -8.75 -12.42
CA GLY A 116 -4.92 -8.59 -13.78
C GLY A 116 -4.13 -7.30 -13.98
N LEU A 117 -4.62 -6.19 -13.43
CA LEU A 117 -3.92 -4.90 -13.49
C LEU A 117 -2.56 -4.93 -12.79
N PHE A 118 -2.48 -5.54 -11.58
CA PHE A 118 -1.19 -5.69 -10.91
C PHE A 118 -0.26 -6.68 -11.61
N CYS A 119 -0.79 -7.75 -12.20
CA CYS A 119 -0.02 -8.66 -13.03
C CYS A 119 0.58 -7.91 -14.23
N ALA A 120 -0.24 -7.17 -14.96
CA ALA A 120 0.21 -6.34 -16.09
C ALA A 120 1.29 -5.34 -15.68
N LEU A 121 1.08 -4.62 -14.59
CA LEU A 121 2.04 -3.66 -14.06
C LEU A 121 3.38 -4.32 -13.73
N MET A 122 3.37 -5.48 -13.07
CA MET A 122 4.60 -6.17 -12.69
C MET A 122 5.35 -6.73 -13.90
N LEU A 123 4.64 -7.29 -14.88
CA LEU A 123 5.24 -7.76 -16.12
C LEU A 123 5.81 -6.60 -16.94
N ALA A 124 5.10 -5.48 -17.03
CA ALA A 124 5.58 -4.28 -17.72
C ALA A 124 6.85 -3.71 -17.05
N ARG A 125 6.88 -3.67 -15.71
CA ARG A 125 8.09 -3.27 -14.94
C ARG A 125 9.27 -4.23 -15.13
N ALA A 126 8.98 -5.48 -15.44
CA ALA A 126 9.98 -6.48 -15.82
C ALA A 126 10.42 -6.39 -17.30
N GLY A 127 10.00 -5.35 -18.03
CA GLY A 127 10.37 -5.14 -19.43
C GLY A 127 9.59 -5.97 -20.43
N LEU A 128 8.55 -6.68 -19.98
CA LEU A 128 7.63 -7.41 -20.86
C LEU A 128 6.51 -6.48 -21.33
N GLN A 129 5.92 -6.78 -22.46
CA GLN A 129 4.78 -6.05 -23.05
C GLN A 129 3.51 -6.88 -22.93
N PRO A 130 2.86 -6.94 -21.75
CA PRO A 130 1.69 -7.76 -21.58
C PRO A 130 0.49 -7.22 -22.36
N ILE A 131 -0.33 -8.14 -22.91
CA ILE A 131 -1.62 -7.82 -23.49
C ILE A 131 -2.69 -8.15 -22.47
N VAL A 132 -3.55 -7.17 -22.14
CA VAL A 132 -4.66 -7.36 -21.21
C VAL A 132 -5.96 -7.46 -22.01
N LEU A 133 -6.68 -8.55 -21.84
CA LEU A 133 -7.99 -8.78 -22.45
C LEU A 133 -9.07 -8.58 -21.38
N GLU A 134 -10.03 -7.68 -21.63
CA GLU A 134 -11.18 -7.46 -20.78
C GLU A 134 -12.45 -7.67 -21.59
N ARG A 135 -13.40 -8.43 -21.02
CA ARG A 135 -14.68 -8.71 -21.66
C ARG A 135 -15.67 -7.56 -21.52
N GLY A 136 -15.63 -6.90 -20.37
CA GLY A 136 -16.56 -5.82 -20.04
C GLY A 136 -16.14 -4.49 -20.66
N GLU A 137 -16.97 -3.48 -20.43
CA GLU A 137 -16.81 -2.15 -21.00
C GLU A 137 -15.69 -1.36 -20.30
N PRO A 138 -15.11 -0.35 -21.00
CA PRO A 138 -14.28 0.68 -20.37
C PRO A 138 -15.02 1.40 -19.24
N VAL A 139 -14.30 1.99 -18.29
CA VAL A 139 -14.88 2.52 -17.05
C VAL A 139 -15.96 3.57 -17.27
N GLU A 140 -15.79 4.43 -18.25
CA GLU A 140 -16.77 5.49 -18.58
C GLU A 140 -18.11 4.89 -19.03
N LYS A 141 -18.06 3.95 -19.96
CA LYS A 141 -19.27 3.28 -20.49
C LYS A 141 -19.88 2.32 -19.48
N ARG A 142 -19.03 1.67 -18.68
CA ARG A 142 -19.45 0.84 -17.56
C ARG A 142 -20.23 1.63 -16.51
N MET A 143 -19.84 2.89 -16.25
CA MET A 143 -20.57 3.78 -15.34
C MET A 143 -22.02 4.02 -15.84
N GLU A 144 -22.21 4.28 -17.14
CA GLU A 144 -23.54 4.45 -17.75
C GLU A 144 -24.37 3.16 -17.62
N THR A 145 -23.76 2.01 -17.90
CA THR A 145 -24.40 0.69 -17.81
C THR A 145 -24.85 0.37 -16.37
N VAL A 146 -24.04 0.69 -15.38
CA VAL A 146 -24.35 0.49 -13.96
C VAL A 146 -25.46 1.44 -13.50
N THR A 147 -25.41 2.72 -13.89
CA THR A 147 -26.47 3.69 -13.59
C THR A 147 -27.80 3.23 -14.17
N ARG A 148 -27.81 2.79 -15.43
CA ARG A 148 -29.01 2.26 -16.09
C ARG A 148 -29.57 1.03 -15.35
N PHE A 149 -28.70 0.14 -14.88
CA PHE A 149 -29.13 -1.01 -14.08
C PHE A 149 -29.85 -0.57 -12.79
N TRP A 150 -29.32 0.40 -12.08
CA TRP A 150 -29.97 0.90 -10.85
C TRP A 150 -31.31 1.60 -11.10
N GLU A 151 -31.44 2.26 -12.24
CA GLU A 151 -32.70 2.93 -12.63
C GLU A 151 -33.76 1.96 -13.15
N THR A 152 -33.36 0.94 -13.89
CA THR A 152 -34.28 0.10 -14.67
C THR A 152 -34.35 -1.36 -14.22
N GLY A 153 -33.44 -1.83 -13.39
CA GLY A 153 -33.28 -3.23 -13.02
C GLY A 153 -32.75 -4.14 -14.13
N LYS A 154 -32.39 -3.59 -15.30
CA LYS A 154 -31.92 -4.38 -16.45
C LYS A 154 -30.43 -4.65 -16.35
N LEU A 155 -30.06 -5.88 -16.01
CA LEU A 155 -28.67 -6.32 -15.86
C LEU A 155 -28.02 -6.56 -17.23
N ASN A 156 -26.82 -5.93 -17.44
CA ASN A 156 -25.90 -6.36 -18.50
C ASN A 156 -24.96 -7.44 -17.91
N THR A 157 -25.05 -8.67 -18.45
CA THR A 157 -24.28 -9.81 -17.93
C THR A 157 -22.79 -9.76 -18.28
N ALA A 158 -22.38 -8.97 -19.27
CA ALA A 158 -20.99 -8.82 -19.67
C ALA A 158 -20.30 -7.63 -18.99
N SER A 159 -21.06 -6.58 -18.62
CA SER A 159 -20.52 -5.35 -18.00
C SER A 159 -21.49 -4.83 -16.94
N ASN A 160 -21.08 -4.80 -15.67
CA ASN A 160 -21.93 -4.43 -14.53
C ASN A 160 -21.05 -4.01 -13.32
N VAL A 161 -21.62 -3.98 -12.11
CA VAL A 161 -20.87 -3.65 -10.89
C VAL A 161 -19.70 -4.62 -10.61
N GLN A 162 -19.77 -5.87 -11.05
CA GLN A 162 -18.74 -6.87 -10.82
C GLN A 162 -17.75 -7.01 -11.99
N PHE A 163 -18.24 -6.88 -13.23
CA PHE A 163 -17.50 -7.16 -14.46
C PHE A 163 -17.26 -5.90 -15.28
N GLY A 164 -16.07 -5.81 -15.88
CA GLY A 164 -15.58 -4.70 -16.66
C GLY A 164 -14.30 -4.11 -16.10
N GLU A 165 -13.78 -3.09 -16.76
CA GLU A 165 -12.50 -2.44 -16.42
C GLU A 165 -12.42 -2.06 -14.94
N GLY A 166 -11.32 -2.48 -14.28
CA GLY A 166 -11.09 -2.25 -12.85
C GLY A 166 -11.78 -3.24 -11.90
N GLY A 167 -12.67 -4.12 -12.43
CA GLY A 167 -13.41 -5.10 -11.64
C GLY A 167 -14.39 -4.48 -10.64
N ALA A 168 -14.82 -5.25 -9.62
CA ALA A 168 -15.79 -4.79 -8.63
C ALA A 168 -15.28 -3.61 -7.76
N GLY A 169 -13.97 -3.42 -7.66
CA GLY A 169 -13.36 -2.34 -6.90
C GLY A 169 -13.65 -0.94 -7.42
N THR A 170 -13.97 -0.79 -8.72
CA THR A 170 -14.26 0.48 -9.38
C THR A 170 -15.44 1.22 -8.73
N PHE A 171 -16.47 0.49 -8.31
CA PHE A 171 -17.69 1.03 -7.69
C PHE A 171 -17.73 0.89 -6.17
N SER A 172 -16.57 0.61 -5.53
CA SER A 172 -16.47 0.53 -4.08
C SER A 172 -16.32 1.92 -3.45
N ASP A 173 -16.53 2.00 -2.14
CA ASP A 173 -16.27 3.21 -1.34
C ASP A 173 -14.77 3.48 -1.09
N GLY A 174 -13.90 2.70 -1.70
CA GLY A 174 -12.44 2.84 -1.60
C GLY A 174 -11.83 2.32 -0.31
N LYS A 175 -12.61 1.73 0.59
CA LYS A 175 -12.09 1.09 1.79
C LYS A 175 -11.44 -0.24 1.45
N LEU A 176 -10.23 -0.44 1.94
CA LEU A 176 -9.53 -1.71 1.82
C LEU A 176 -9.38 -2.31 3.22
N ASN A 177 -10.17 -3.35 3.50
CA ASN A 177 -10.07 -4.15 4.71
C ASN A 177 -9.48 -5.51 4.39
N THR A 178 -8.43 -5.88 5.09
CA THR A 178 -7.83 -7.21 4.97
C THR A 178 -7.38 -7.72 6.34
N LEU A 179 -7.62 -8.99 6.61
CA LEU A 179 -7.12 -9.70 7.78
C LEU A 179 -5.84 -10.48 7.47
N ILE A 180 -5.35 -10.41 6.24
CA ILE A 180 -4.17 -11.15 5.79
C ILE A 180 -2.93 -10.55 6.44
N LYS A 181 -2.14 -11.39 7.12
CA LYS A 181 -0.78 -11.04 7.54
C LYS A 181 0.10 -10.94 6.29
N ASP A 182 0.94 -9.91 6.22
CA ASP A 182 1.79 -9.62 5.05
C ASP A 182 3.28 -9.87 5.33
N PRO A 183 3.69 -11.12 5.59
CA PRO A 183 5.10 -11.42 5.88
C PRO A 183 6.02 -11.17 4.69
N GLY A 184 5.49 -11.23 3.47
CA GLY A 184 6.23 -10.99 2.22
C GLY A 184 6.18 -9.56 1.70
N GLY A 185 5.54 -8.61 2.40
CA GLY A 185 5.50 -7.19 2.04
C GLY A 185 4.67 -6.87 0.78
N LYS A 186 3.86 -7.81 0.27
CA LYS A 186 3.06 -7.65 -0.96
C LYS A 186 2.01 -6.56 -0.83
N ILE A 187 1.26 -6.56 0.29
CA ILE A 187 0.23 -5.56 0.55
C ILE A 187 0.87 -4.18 0.67
N ARG A 188 1.98 -4.08 1.41
CA ARG A 188 2.74 -2.84 1.54
C ARG A 188 3.23 -2.34 0.17
N PHE A 189 3.70 -3.22 -0.69
CA PHE A 189 4.11 -2.89 -2.05
C PHE A 189 2.95 -2.28 -2.85
N VAL A 190 1.79 -2.95 -2.88
CA VAL A 190 0.58 -2.48 -3.57
C VAL A 190 0.10 -1.12 -3.06
N LEU A 191 0.07 -0.92 -1.73
CA LEU A 191 -0.37 0.33 -1.13
C LEU A 191 0.60 1.50 -1.39
N ARG A 192 1.90 1.24 -1.45
CA ARG A 192 2.90 2.24 -1.82
C ARG A 192 2.75 2.69 -3.26
N ASP A 193 2.53 1.75 -4.17
CA ASP A 193 2.34 2.05 -5.58
C ASP A 193 1.10 2.93 -5.81
N ARG A 194 -0.02 2.59 -5.20
CA ARG A 194 -1.24 3.41 -5.24
C ARG A 194 -1.03 4.84 -4.70
N LYS A 195 -0.23 5.00 -3.66
CA LYS A 195 0.08 6.31 -3.08
C LYS A 195 0.95 7.15 -4.01
N SER A 196 1.95 6.57 -4.67
CA SER A 196 2.80 7.27 -5.63
C SER A 196 2.02 7.72 -6.86
N THR A 197 1.12 6.90 -7.36
CA THR A 197 0.25 7.22 -8.51
C THR A 197 -0.69 8.41 -8.21
N ARG A 198 -1.26 8.46 -6.99
CA ARG A 198 -2.10 9.61 -6.56
C ARG A 198 -1.31 10.92 -6.46
N LEU A 199 -0.06 10.88 -6.01
CA LEU A 199 0.78 12.08 -5.92
C LEU A 199 1.14 12.63 -7.31
N ASN A 200 1.28 11.77 -8.32
CA ASN A 200 1.57 12.19 -9.69
C ASN A 200 0.33 12.77 -10.40
N SER A 201 -0.88 12.34 -10.06
CA SER A 201 -2.13 12.88 -10.64
C SER A 201 -2.55 14.23 -10.06
N SER A 202 -2.03 14.63 -8.90
CA SER A 202 -2.33 15.95 -8.30
C SER A 202 -1.48 17.10 -8.85
N HIS A 203 -0.55 16.81 -9.80
CA HIS A 203 0.28 17.82 -10.48
C HIS A 203 -0.11 18.04 -11.96
N GLN A 204 -1.20 17.46 -12.40
CA GLN A 204 -1.84 17.75 -13.70
C GLN A 204 -3.14 18.53 -13.48
#